data_29d01be38530a5a400323b676efd84bc
#
_entry.id   29d01be38530a5a400323b676efd84bc
#
_cell.length_a   1.000
_cell.length_b   1.000
_cell.length_c   1.000
_cell.angle_alpha   90.00
_cell.angle_beta   90.00
_cell.angle_gamma   90.00
#
_symmetry.space_group_name_H-M   'P 1'
#
loop_
_entity.id
_entity.type
_entity.pdbx_description
1 polymer ?
#
loop_
_entity_poly.entity_id
_entity_poly.type
_entity_poly.pdbx_seq_one_letter_code
_entity_poly.pdbx_strand_id
1 'polypeptide(L)'
;MLPEPARRWLADVALPGVRIAGVEPLTGGYSNENLLLTTAGGDRYVLRRYLRPGARRTGAVEAALARRLRDVVPVAEVVAAAPEHGLLLSEFVPGELLGVALTQGVDPGGLGAAARQALVAIGDVTFERPGWFTGPELVPASDDVPGDLAGFVADCLTRSEALSLKERGELVALAESVRPRLDALAVRARLVHCDYNPKNILVRRTSGTWLVTAVLDWEFAMSGHPLVDVGNMRRFRSDYPPAFDEGFTAGLDDAALADAEALDLFALADLLTRPPDSPLFDRVVTVVRRRLRETR
;
A
#
# COMPACT_ATOMS: atom_id res chain seq x y z
N MET A 1 -16.11 20.60 7.22
CA MET A 1 -17.44 20.67 6.53
C MET A 1 -17.28 20.07 5.15
N LEU A 2 -18.21 19.17 4.71
CA LEU A 2 -18.16 18.57 3.38
C LEU A 2 -18.34 19.62 2.28
N PRO A 3 -17.55 19.57 1.19
CA PRO A 3 -17.78 20.39 0.00
C PRO A 3 -19.13 20.12 -0.64
N GLU A 4 -19.71 21.12 -1.29
CA GLU A 4 -21.05 21.01 -1.90
C GLU A 4 -21.20 19.82 -2.87
N PRO A 5 -20.25 19.55 -3.79
CA PRO A 5 -20.37 18.39 -4.69
C PRO A 5 -20.47 17.07 -3.95
N ALA A 6 -19.66 16.89 -2.88
CA ALA A 6 -19.70 15.68 -2.07
C ALA A 6 -21.01 15.52 -1.29
N ARG A 7 -21.53 16.64 -0.73
CA ARG A 7 -22.83 16.63 -0.03
C ARG A 7 -23.98 16.22 -0.95
N ARG A 8 -24.03 16.80 -2.15
CA ARG A 8 -25.05 16.50 -3.14
C ARG A 8 -24.96 15.04 -3.59
N TRP A 9 -23.77 14.57 -3.93
CA TRP A 9 -23.56 13.20 -4.33
C TRP A 9 -23.97 12.19 -3.23
N LEU A 10 -23.63 12.47 -1.97
CA LEU A 10 -24.04 11.63 -0.84
C LEU A 10 -25.57 11.59 -0.71
N ALA A 11 -26.25 12.73 -0.81
CA ALA A 11 -27.71 12.81 -0.63
C ALA A 11 -28.49 12.20 -1.81
N ASP A 12 -28.01 12.39 -3.03
CA ASP A 12 -28.77 12.04 -4.24
C ASP A 12 -28.44 10.63 -4.75
N VAL A 13 -27.22 10.13 -4.49
CA VAL A 13 -26.70 8.91 -5.12
C VAL A 13 -26.22 7.87 -4.10
N ALA A 14 -25.28 8.25 -3.21
CA ALA A 14 -24.59 7.27 -2.37
C ALA A 14 -25.43 6.80 -1.18
N LEU A 15 -26.15 7.72 -0.53
CA LEU A 15 -26.96 7.46 0.67
C LEU A 15 -28.29 8.21 0.57
N PRO A 16 -29.14 7.93 -0.44
CA PRO A 16 -30.38 8.67 -0.64
C PRO A 16 -31.32 8.54 0.57
N GLY A 17 -31.81 9.68 1.07
CA GLY A 17 -32.70 9.74 2.23
C GLY A 17 -32.02 9.52 3.58
N VAL A 18 -30.70 9.26 3.63
CA VAL A 18 -29.95 9.07 4.88
C VAL A 18 -29.43 10.42 5.40
N ARG A 19 -29.74 10.74 6.64
CA ARG A 19 -29.25 11.96 7.31
C ARG A 19 -27.88 11.71 7.94
N ILE A 20 -26.85 12.45 7.49
CA ILE A 20 -25.53 12.46 8.13
C ILE A 20 -25.61 13.33 9.40
N ALA A 21 -25.26 12.75 10.53
CA ALA A 21 -25.24 13.40 11.83
C ALA A 21 -23.86 13.90 12.25
N GLY A 22 -22.78 13.22 11.79
CA GLY A 22 -21.40 13.57 12.10
C GLY A 22 -20.48 13.42 10.90
N VAL A 23 -19.45 14.28 10.83
CA VAL A 23 -18.37 14.22 9.85
C VAL A 23 -17.07 14.53 10.58
N GLU A 24 -16.16 13.56 10.63
CA GLU A 24 -14.89 13.67 11.34
C GLU A 24 -13.73 13.28 10.41
N PRO A 25 -12.59 14.01 10.42
CA PRO A 25 -11.43 13.59 9.66
C PRO A 25 -10.82 12.32 10.27
N LEU A 26 -10.46 11.37 9.41
CA LEU A 26 -9.60 10.26 9.78
C LEU A 26 -8.15 10.63 9.51
N THR A 27 -7.32 10.59 10.55
CA THR A 27 -5.90 10.92 10.46
C THR A 27 -5.10 9.78 9.85
N GLY A 28 -4.00 10.09 9.14
CA GLY A 28 -3.03 9.10 8.65
C GLY A 28 -2.84 9.02 7.13
N GLY A 29 -3.67 9.68 6.32
CA GLY A 29 -3.47 9.74 4.86
C GLY A 29 -2.65 10.97 4.43
N TYR A 30 -1.64 10.77 3.57
CA TYR A 30 -0.82 11.89 3.03
C TYR A 30 -1.31 12.38 1.67
N SER A 31 -2.07 11.59 0.95
CA SER A 31 -2.43 11.83 -0.46
C SER A 31 -3.91 12.10 -0.68
N ASN A 32 -4.75 11.57 0.20
CA ASN A 32 -6.20 11.59 0.09
C ASN A 32 -6.79 12.12 1.40
N GLU A 33 -7.98 12.71 1.32
CA GLU A 33 -8.74 13.07 2.52
C GLU A 33 -9.72 11.93 2.83
N ASN A 34 -9.65 11.37 4.04
CA ASN A 34 -10.58 10.36 4.54
C ASN A 34 -11.44 10.96 5.65
N LEU A 35 -12.76 10.84 5.52
CA LEU A 35 -13.74 11.39 6.45
C LEU A 35 -14.62 10.25 6.97
N LEU A 36 -14.72 10.12 8.28
CA LEU A 36 -15.70 9.27 8.93
C LEU A 36 -17.05 9.99 8.89
N LEU A 37 -18.05 9.34 8.31
CA LEU A 37 -19.43 9.78 8.31
C LEU A 37 -20.22 8.93 9.29
N THR A 38 -20.96 9.58 10.19
CA THR A 38 -21.90 8.89 11.07
C THR A 38 -23.32 9.30 10.71
N THR A 39 -24.19 8.34 10.46
CA THR A 39 -25.62 8.62 10.17
C THR A 39 -26.41 8.88 11.42
N ALA A 40 -27.60 9.44 11.29
CA ALA A 40 -28.54 9.60 12.41
C ALA A 40 -29.03 8.24 12.97
N GLY A 41 -28.92 7.16 12.19
CA GLY A 41 -29.21 5.79 12.62
C GLY A 41 -28.04 5.10 13.33
N GLY A 42 -26.85 5.72 13.34
CA GLY A 42 -25.65 5.16 13.97
C GLY A 42 -24.75 4.38 13.01
N ASP A 43 -25.12 4.19 11.75
CA ASP A 43 -24.25 3.57 10.76
C ASP A 43 -23.03 4.45 10.47
N ARG A 44 -21.92 3.83 10.14
CA ARG A 44 -20.65 4.52 9.89
C ARG A 44 -20.10 4.16 8.52
N TYR A 45 -19.59 5.19 7.83
CA TYR A 45 -18.98 5.08 6.50
C TYR A 45 -17.69 5.86 6.44
N VAL A 46 -16.82 5.53 5.51
CA VAL A 46 -15.62 6.31 5.18
C VAL A 46 -15.80 6.92 3.79
N LEU A 47 -15.81 8.24 3.73
CA LEU A 47 -15.74 8.97 2.48
C LEU A 47 -14.27 9.30 2.18
N ARG A 48 -13.73 8.69 1.11
CA ARG A 48 -12.42 9.04 0.57
C ARG A 48 -12.58 10.07 -0.54
N ARG A 49 -11.76 11.12 -0.48
CA ARG A 49 -11.64 12.15 -1.49
C ARG A 49 -10.23 12.14 -2.06
N TYR A 50 -10.12 11.82 -3.34
CA TYR A 50 -8.85 11.82 -4.06
C TYR A 50 -8.51 13.25 -4.48
N LEU A 51 -7.36 13.76 -4.01
CA LEU A 51 -6.97 15.17 -4.21
C LEU A 51 -5.93 15.35 -5.32
N ARG A 52 -5.32 14.25 -5.80
CA ARG A 52 -4.25 14.29 -6.80
C ARG A 52 -4.76 14.21 -8.24
N PRO A 53 -3.96 14.70 -9.23
CA PRO A 53 -4.19 14.38 -10.64
C PRO A 53 -4.29 12.86 -10.86
N GLY A 54 -5.20 12.40 -11.73
CA GLY A 54 -5.43 10.98 -11.95
C GLY A 54 -6.49 10.35 -11.02
N ALA A 55 -7.09 11.11 -10.11
CA ALA A 55 -8.11 10.67 -9.15
C ALA A 55 -9.23 9.80 -9.76
N ARG A 56 -9.66 10.10 -10.99
CA ARG A 56 -10.70 9.31 -11.68
C ARG A 56 -10.28 7.86 -11.92
N ARG A 57 -9.06 7.66 -12.43
CA ARG A 57 -8.51 6.33 -12.67
C ARG A 57 -8.33 5.59 -11.35
N THR A 58 -7.67 6.20 -10.39
CA THR A 58 -7.38 5.62 -9.08
C THR A 58 -8.66 5.18 -8.35
N GLY A 59 -9.66 6.05 -8.24
CA GLY A 59 -10.92 5.73 -7.56
C GLY A 59 -11.71 4.61 -8.26
N ALA A 60 -11.68 4.56 -9.60
CA ALA A 60 -12.33 3.50 -10.37
C ALA A 60 -11.66 2.13 -10.15
N VAL A 61 -10.32 2.09 -10.18
CA VAL A 61 -9.53 0.88 -9.93
C VAL A 61 -9.72 0.40 -8.49
N GLU A 62 -9.64 1.28 -7.50
CA GLU A 62 -9.82 0.92 -6.10
C GLU A 62 -11.21 0.35 -5.83
N ALA A 63 -12.26 0.95 -6.38
CA ALA A 63 -13.62 0.44 -6.27
C ALA A 63 -13.79 -0.94 -6.94
N ALA A 64 -13.15 -1.18 -8.08
CA ALA A 64 -13.19 -2.45 -8.78
C ALA A 64 -12.43 -3.55 -8.01
N LEU A 65 -11.26 -3.22 -7.47
CA LEU A 65 -10.47 -4.13 -6.63
C LEU A 65 -11.24 -4.52 -5.36
N ALA A 66 -11.82 -3.57 -4.65
CA ALA A 66 -12.60 -3.86 -3.45
C ALA A 66 -13.75 -4.84 -3.74
N ARG A 67 -14.45 -4.68 -4.86
CA ARG A 67 -15.50 -5.63 -5.27
C ARG A 67 -14.94 -7.01 -5.63
N ARG A 68 -13.82 -7.08 -6.34
CA ARG A 68 -13.18 -8.34 -6.73
C ARG A 68 -12.63 -9.11 -5.52
N LEU A 69 -12.18 -8.40 -4.49
CA LEU A 69 -11.51 -8.97 -3.33
C LEU A 69 -12.45 -9.32 -2.17
N ARG A 70 -13.70 -8.95 -2.23
CA ARG A 70 -14.68 -9.10 -1.13
C ARG A 70 -14.64 -10.46 -0.43
N ASP A 71 -14.52 -11.54 -1.22
CA ASP A 71 -14.54 -12.93 -0.71
C ASP A 71 -13.14 -13.56 -0.64
N VAL A 72 -12.08 -12.78 -0.91
CA VAL A 72 -10.68 -13.27 -0.97
C VAL A 72 -9.87 -12.76 0.20
N VAL A 73 -9.92 -11.45 0.45
CA VAL A 73 -9.22 -10.79 1.56
C VAL A 73 -10.15 -9.80 2.24
N PRO A 74 -9.95 -9.50 3.53
CA PRO A 74 -10.72 -8.46 4.19
C PRO A 74 -10.45 -7.09 3.53
N VAL A 75 -11.50 -6.50 2.96
CA VAL A 75 -11.52 -5.14 2.39
C VAL A 75 -12.77 -4.42 2.85
N ALA A 76 -12.72 -3.10 2.91
CA ALA A 76 -13.92 -2.30 3.15
C ALA A 76 -14.89 -2.45 1.98
N GLU A 77 -16.17 -2.74 2.25
CA GLU A 77 -17.18 -2.83 1.20
C GLU A 77 -17.43 -1.44 0.60
N VAL A 78 -17.36 -1.36 -0.74
CA VAL A 78 -17.65 -0.12 -1.46
C VAL A 78 -19.16 0.03 -1.63
N VAL A 79 -19.70 1.07 -0.99
CA VAL A 79 -21.13 1.44 -1.06
C VAL A 79 -21.42 2.15 -2.37
N ALA A 80 -20.59 3.16 -2.70
CA ALA A 80 -20.74 3.94 -3.92
C ALA A 80 -19.40 4.56 -4.35
N ALA A 81 -19.26 4.84 -5.64
CA ALA A 81 -18.10 5.52 -6.20
C ALA A 81 -18.53 6.54 -7.24
N ALA A 82 -17.90 7.72 -7.25
CA ALA A 82 -18.01 8.75 -8.26
C ALA A 82 -16.59 9.18 -8.68
N PRO A 83 -15.90 8.36 -9.49
CA PRO A 83 -14.51 8.62 -9.88
C PRO A 83 -14.34 9.96 -10.60
N GLU A 84 -15.35 10.40 -11.37
CA GLU A 84 -15.39 11.70 -12.07
C GLU A 84 -15.35 12.87 -11.09
N HIS A 85 -15.77 12.68 -9.85
CA HIS A 85 -15.72 13.67 -8.77
C HIS A 85 -14.61 13.38 -7.75
N GLY A 86 -13.83 12.31 -7.97
CA GLY A 86 -12.79 11.86 -7.05
C GLY A 86 -13.35 11.42 -5.69
N LEU A 87 -14.50 10.72 -5.66
CA LEU A 87 -15.18 10.27 -4.45
C LEU A 87 -15.34 8.75 -4.43
N LEU A 88 -15.11 8.16 -3.26
CA LEU A 88 -15.36 6.76 -2.93
C LEU A 88 -15.99 6.69 -1.53
N LEU A 89 -17.12 6.03 -1.40
CA LEU A 89 -17.77 5.76 -0.12
C LEU A 89 -17.68 4.27 0.17
N SER A 90 -17.14 3.92 1.33
CA SER A 90 -17.09 2.54 1.83
C SER A 90 -17.68 2.43 3.22
N GLU A 91 -18.05 1.21 3.60
CA GLU A 91 -18.39 0.92 5.00
C GLU A 91 -17.20 1.17 5.91
N PHE A 92 -17.47 1.58 7.13
CA PHE A 92 -16.45 1.68 8.17
C PHE A 92 -16.14 0.29 8.73
N VAL A 93 -14.91 -0.15 8.60
CA VAL A 93 -14.45 -1.42 9.19
C VAL A 93 -13.88 -1.17 10.58
N PRO A 94 -14.44 -1.80 11.64
CA PRO A 94 -13.87 -1.68 12.97
C PRO A 94 -12.56 -2.46 13.10
N GLY A 95 -11.58 -1.83 13.75
CA GLY A 95 -10.26 -2.37 13.98
C GLY A 95 -9.30 -1.27 14.39
N GLU A 96 -8.08 -1.64 14.73
CA GLU A 96 -6.97 -0.71 14.93
C GLU A 96 -5.91 -0.88 13.85
N LEU A 97 -5.17 0.16 13.55
CA LEU A 97 -4.04 0.05 12.61
C LEU A 97 -2.99 -0.91 13.16
N LEU A 98 -2.48 -1.80 12.33
CA LEU A 98 -1.41 -2.74 12.69
C LEU A 98 -0.21 -2.00 13.32
N GLY A 99 0.13 -0.81 12.82
CA GLY A 99 1.19 0.02 13.41
C GLY A 99 0.91 0.44 14.84
N VAL A 100 -0.36 0.71 15.20
CA VAL A 100 -0.78 1.02 16.57
C VAL A 100 -0.73 -0.25 17.43
N ALA A 101 -1.26 -1.36 16.95
CA ALA A 101 -1.23 -2.64 17.68
C ALA A 101 0.21 -3.09 18.00
N LEU A 102 1.15 -2.85 17.08
CA LEU A 102 2.59 -3.15 17.30
C LEU A 102 3.19 -2.35 18.46
N THR A 103 2.76 -1.10 18.68
CA THR A 103 3.25 -0.30 19.82
C THR A 103 2.79 -0.81 21.17
N GLN A 104 1.71 -1.59 21.21
CA GLN A 104 1.20 -2.18 22.45
C GLN A 104 2.00 -3.40 22.90
N GLY A 105 2.82 -4.00 22.02
CA GLY A 105 3.71 -5.11 22.32
C GLY A 105 3.02 -6.45 22.61
N VAL A 106 1.72 -6.56 22.31
CA VAL A 106 0.93 -7.76 22.57
C VAL A 106 1.00 -8.70 21.38
N ASP A 107 1.71 -9.82 21.54
CA ASP A 107 1.86 -10.89 20.54
C ASP A 107 2.26 -10.38 19.14
N PRO A 108 3.44 -9.75 19.01
CA PRO A 108 3.92 -9.26 17.71
C PRO A 108 4.05 -10.36 16.66
N GLY A 109 4.41 -11.58 17.06
CA GLY A 109 4.52 -12.73 16.16
C GLY A 109 3.17 -13.10 15.54
N GLY A 110 2.11 -13.11 16.35
CA GLY A 110 0.74 -13.32 15.88
C GLY A 110 0.26 -12.21 14.92
N LEU A 111 0.63 -10.94 15.18
CA LEU A 111 0.37 -9.83 14.26
C LEU A 111 1.07 -10.05 12.92
N GLY A 112 2.35 -10.47 12.93
CA GLY A 112 3.11 -10.80 11.72
C GLY A 112 2.47 -11.93 10.93
N ALA A 113 2.09 -13.01 11.60
CA ALA A 113 1.43 -14.16 10.98
C ALA A 113 0.07 -13.78 10.35
N ALA A 114 -0.75 -12.96 11.03
CA ALA A 114 -2.02 -12.47 10.49
C ALA A 114 -1.80 -11.62 9.22
N ALA A 115 -0.83 -10.70 9.25
CA ALA A 115 -0.47 -9.90 8.09
C ALA A 115 0.03 -10.79 6.93
N ARG A 116 0.85 -11.81 7.23
CA ARG A 116 1.33 -12.78 6.22
C ARG A 116 0.20 -13.55 5.58
N GLN A 117 -0.76 -14.03 6.36
CA GLN A 117 -1.92 -14.76 5.86
C GLN A 117 -2.75 -13.92 4.87
N ALA A 118 -3.02 -12.65 5.20
CA ALA A 118 -3.72 -11.75 4.30
C ALA A 118 -2.92 -11.49 3.01
N LEU A 119 -1.59 -11.32 3.11
CA LEU A 119 -0.73 -11.13 1.95
C LEU A 119 -0.69 -12.36 1.02
N VAL A 120 -0.70 -13.57 1.57
CA VAL A 120 -0.78 -14.80 0.75
C VAL A 120 -2.08 -14.81 -0.05
N ALA A 121 -3.22 -14.52 0.59
CA ALA A 121 -4.51 -14.46 -0.09
C ALA A 121 -4.56 -13.39 -1.19
N ILE A 122 -3.93 -12.22 -0.99
CA ILE A 122 -3.76 -11.20 -2.03
C ILE A 122 -2.97 -11.78 -3.21
N GLY A 123 -1.82 -12.41 -2.96
CA GLY A 123 -0.95 -13.00 -3.97
C GLY A 123 -1.55 -14.21 -4.70
N ASP A 124 -2.66 -14.78 -4.23
CA ASP A 124 -3.39 -15.84 -4.94
C ASP A 124 -4.29 -15.32 -6.06
N VAL A 125 -4.59 -14.03 -6.09
CA VAL A 125 -5.34 -13.40 -7.18
C VAL A 125 -4.46 -13.23 -8.41
N THR A 126 -4.86 -13.82 -9.53
CA THR A 126 -4.08 -13.87 -10.78
C THR A 126 -4.62 -12.95 -11.85
N PHE A 127 -3.72 -12.54 -12.76
CA PHE A 127 -4.01 -11.78 -13.97
C PHE A 127 -3.29 -12.42 -15.16
N GLU A 128 -3.62 -11.98 -16.39
CA GLU A 128 -3.02 -12.52 -17.62
C GLU A 128 -1.56 -12.09 -17.81
N ARG A 129 -1.20 -10.89 -17.33
CA ARG A 129 0.14 -10.30 -17.48
C ARG A 129 0.45 -9.32 -16.35
N PRO A 130 1.73 -9.02 -16.06
CA PRO A 130 2.10 -7.95 -15.17
C PRO A 130 1.75 -6.58 -15.77
N GLY A 131 1.57 -5.56 -14.90
CA GLY A 131 1.31 -4.18 -15.30
C GLY A 131 0.40 -3.43 -14.34
N TRP A 132 0.34 -2.11 -14.51
CA TRP A 132 -0.57 -1.24 -13.77
C TRP A 132 -2.00 -1.36 -14.29
N PHE A 133 -2.98 -1.29 -13.40
CA PHE A 133 -4.38 -1.28 -13.81
C PHE A 133 -4.76 0.07 -14.43
N THR A 134 -5.36 0.05 -15.62
CA THR A 134 -5.71 1.25 -16.37
C THR A 134 -7.14 1.74 -16.13
N GLY A 135 -7.99 0.89 -15.55
CA GLY A 135 -9.40 1.21 -15.33
C GLY A 135 -10.12 0.14 -14.48
N PRO A 136 -11.45 0.28 -14.35
CA PRO A 136 -12.26 -0.60 -13.52
C PRO A 136 -12.35 -2.06 -14.04
N GLU A 137 -11.95 -2.32 -15.27
CA GLU A 137 -11.86 -3.66 -15.86
C GLU A 137 -10.67 -4.44 -15.31
N LEU A 138 -9.77 -3.76 -14.57
CA LEU A 138 -8.54 -4.33 -13.99
C LEU A 138 -7.65 -5.02 -15.03
N VAL A 139 -7.59 -4.45 -16.23
CA VAL A 139 -6.68 -4.94 -17.28
C VAL A 139 -5.30 -4.33 -17.06
N PRO A 140 -4.25 -5.17 -16.86
CA PRO A 140 -2.90 -4.66 -16.67
C PRO A 140 -2.33 -4.10 -17.98
N ALA A 141 -1.72 -2.89 -17.94
CA ALA A 141 -0.92 -2.33 -19.03
C ALA A 141 0.57 -2.47 -18.67
N SER A 142 1.36 -3.00 -19.62
CA SER A 142 2.78 -3.24 -19.42
C SER A 142 3.66 -2.02 -19.67
N ASP A 143 3.15 -1.02 -20.39
CA ASP A 143 3.94 0.09 -20.92
C ASP A 143 4.46 1.05 -19.83
N ASP A 144 3.86 1.02 -18.63
CA ASP A 144 4.19 1.90 -17.51
C ASP A 144 5.01 1.21 -16.40
N VAL A 145 5.33 -0.09 -16.53
CA VAL A 145 6.13 -0.79 -15.50
C VAL A 145 7.61 -0.56 -15.79
N PRO A 146 8.38 0.00 -14.85
CA PRO A 146 9.82 0.18 -15.06
C PRO A 146 10.50 -1.18 -15.31
N GLY A 147 10.92 -1.45 -16.55
CA GLY A 147 11.66 -2.65 -16.91
C GLY A 147 13.14 -2.59 -16.53
N ASP A 148 13.65 -1.38 -16.29
CA ASP A 148 15.06 -1.11 -15.95
C ASP A 148 15.15 -0.42 -14.59
N LEU A 149 15.45 -1.21 -13.55
CA LEU A 149 15.63 -0.66 -12.19
C LEU A 149 16.78 0.36 -12.14
N ALA A 150 17.91 0.10 -12.79
CA ALA A 150 19.06 0.98 -12.72
C ALA A 150 18.79 2.33 -13.39
N GLY A 151 18.15 2.32 -14.56
CA GLY A 151 17.68 3.55 -15.22
C GLY A 151 16.65 4.30 -14.40
N PHE A 152 15.70 3.60 -13.80
CA PHE A 152 14.71 4.22 -12.89
C PHE A 152 15.37 4.85 -11.66
N VAL A 153 16.29 4.15 -11.01
CA VAL A 153 17.06 4.68 -9.87
C VAL A 153 17.84 5.92 -10.30
N ALA A 154 18.55 5.87 -11.43
CA ALA A 154 19.31 7.01 -11.95
C ALA A 154 18.41 8.23 -12.19
N ASP A 155 17.23 8.04 -12.80
CA ASP A 155 16.26 9.12 -13.01
C ASP A 155 15.76 9.70 -11.69
N CYS A 156 15.37 8.87 -10.72
CA CYS A 156 14.97 9.33 -9.39
C CYS A 156 16.08 10.16 -8.71
N LEU A 157 17.33 9.75 -8.83
CA LEU A 157 18.47 10.45 -8.27
C LEU A 157 18.73 11.82 -8.91
N THR A 158 18.28 12.08 -10.15
CA THR A 158 18.34 13.43 -10.74
C THR A 158 17.45 14.44 -9.99
N ARG A 159 16.42 13.94 -9.32
CA ARG A 159 15.40 14.71 -8.59
C ARG A 159 15.62 14.73 -7.08
N SER A 160 16.71 14.16 -6.60
CA SER A 160 17.00 14.02 -5.17
C SER A 160 18.44 14.42 -4.83
N GLU A 161 18.62 15.18 -3.76
CA GLU A 161 19.92 15.56 -3.22
C GLU A 161 20.27 14.79 -1.92
N ALA A 162 19.50 13.76 -1.57
CA ALA A 162 19.63 13.02 -0.32
C ALA A 162 20.95 12.27 -0.15
N LEU A 163 21.57 11.90 -1.26
CA LEU A 163 22.78 11.04 -1.29
C LEU A 163 23.96 11.78 -1.89
N SER A 164 25.15 11.51 -1.37
CA SER A 164 26.41 11.95 -1.95
C SER A 164 26.63 11.33 -3.33
N LEU A 165 27.51 11.91 -4.15
CA LEU A 165 27.85 11.35 -5.49
C LEU A 165 28.32 9.90 -5.41
N LYS A 166 29.08 9.55 -4.38
CA LYS A 166 29.53 8.18 -4.14
C LYS A 166 28.35 7.25 -3.87
N GLU A 167 27.45 7.62 -2.93
CA GLU A 167 26.27 6.82 -2.59
C GLU A 167 25.32 6.66 -3.78
N ARG A 168 25.19 7.69 -4.63
CA ARG A 168 24.41 7.61 -5.87
C ARG A 168 24.96 6.54 -6.82
N GLY A 169 26.29 6.56 -7.06
CA GLY A 169 26.95 5.55 -7.90
C GLY A 169 26.82 4.13 -7.32
N GLU A 170 26.97 3.98 -6.00
CA GLU A 170 26.79 2.70 -5.32
C GLU A 170 25.33 2.19 -5.44
N LEU A 171 24.33 3.07 -5.35
CA LEU A 171 22.91 2.67 -5.47
C LEU A 171 22.57 2.22 -6.91
N VAL A 172 23.10 2.90 -7.93
CA VAL A 172 22.94 2.48 -9.33
C VAL A 172 23.62 1.13 -9.56
N ALA A 173 24.87 0.96 -9.07
CA ALA A 173 25.58 -0.32 -9.19
C ALA A 173 24.86 -1.48 -8.47
N LEU A 174 24.25 -1.20 -7.30
CA LEU A 174 23.41 -2.17 -6.61
C LEU A 174 22.20 -2.56 -7.47
N ALA A 175 21.51 -1.58 -8.05
CA ALA A 175 20.36 -1.82 -8.93
C ALA A 175 20.75 -2.67 -10.17
N GLU A 176 21.91 -2.41 -10.79
CA GLU A 176 22.45 -3.23 -11.88
C GLU A 176 22.73 -4.67 -11.42
N SER A 177 23.32 -4.84 -10.25
CA SER A 177 23.72 -6.16 -9.73
C SER A 177 22.54 -7.09 -9.46
N VAL A 178 21.37 -6.56 -9.11
CA VAL A 178 20.15 -7.35 -8.84
C VAL A 178 19.30 -7.60 -10.08
N ARG A 179 19.59 -6.94 -11.21
CA ARG A 179 18.83 -7.04 -12.46
C ARG A 179 18.55 -8.47 -12.91
N PRO A 180 19.53 -9.41 -12.96
CA PRO A 180 19.25 -10.77 -13.42
C PRO A 180 18.20 -11.50 -12.56
N ARG A 181 18.14 -11.17 -11.27
CA ARG A 181 17.13 -11.72 -10.34
C ARG A 181 15.76 -11.13 -10.63
N LEU A 182 15.67 -9.80 -10.84
CA LEU A 182 14.42 -9.10 -11.14
C LEU A 182 13.82 -9.55 -12.48
N ASP A 183 14.65 -9.76 -13.50
CA ASP A 183 14.21 -10.28 -14.80
C ASP A 183 13.53 -11.65 -14.67
N ALA A 184 14.05 -12.51 -13.79
CA ALA A 184 13.44 -13.82 -13.51
C ALA A 184 12.09 -13.72 -12.78
N LEU A 185 11.84 -12.66 -12.03
CA LEU A 185 10.60 -12.40 -11.29
C LEU A 185 9.54 -11.65 -12.12
N ALA A 186 9.95 -10.94 -13.16
CA ALA A 186 9.10 -10.00 -13.92
C ALA A 186 7.91 -10.67 -14.62
N VAL A 187 7.94 -11.98 -14.83
CA VAL A 187 6.88 -12.75 -15.51
C VAL A 187 5.68 -13.07 -14.61
N ARG A 188 5.75 -12.81 -13.32
CA ARG A 188 4.65 -13.09 -12.39
C ARG A 188 3.54 -12.05 -12.55
N ALA A 189 2.31 -12.53 -12.61
CA ALA A 189 1.09 -11.73 -12.80
C ALA A 189 0.08 -12.01 -11.68
N ARG A 190 0.44 -11.60 -10.48
CA ARG A 190 -0.35 -11.72 -9.26
C ARG A 190 -0.75 -10.34 -8.76
N LEU A 191 -1.81 -10.26 -7.97
CA LEU A 191 -2.15 -8.99 -7.32
C LEU A 191 -1.04 -8.58 -6.35
N VAL A 192 -0.65 -7.33 -6.44
CA VAL A 192 0.29 -6.66 -5.55
C VAL A 192 -0.36 -5.37 -5.07
N HIS A 193 -0.27 -5.11 -3.79
CA HIS A 193 -0.81 -3.88 -3.19
C HIS A 193 0.08 -2.66 -3.43
N CYS A 194 1.39 -2.85 -3.50
CA CYS A 194 2.47 -1.86 -3.67
C CYS A 194 2.63 -0.82 -2.53
N ASP A 195 1.78 -0.85 -1.52
CA ASP A 195 1.96 -0.08 -0.27
C ASP A 195 1.51 -0.91 0.95
N TYR A 196 1.83 -2.24 0.95
CA TYR A 196 1.47 -3.16 2.02
C TYR A 196 2.35 -2.93 3.24
N ASN A 197 1.86 -2.17 4.20
CA ASN A 197 2.61 -1.76 5.39
C ASN A 197 1.66 -1.53 6.58
N PRO A 198 2.17 -1.40 7.83
CA PRO A 198 1.35 -1.37 9.04
C PRO A 198 0.35 -0.21 9.15
N LYS A 199 0.47 0.85 8.37
CA LYS A 199 -0.52 1.95 8.36
C LYS A 199 -1.74 1.67 7.47
N ASN A 200 -1.65 0.64 6.60
CA ASN A 200 -2.71 0.29 5.65
C ASN A 200 -3.41 -1.04 6.01
N ILE A 201 -3.19 -1.57 7.21
CA ILE A 201 -3.79 -2.83 7.67
C ILE A 201 -4.53 -2.58 8.96
N LEU A 202 -5.83 -2.91 9.00
CA LEU A 202 -6.63 -2.96 10.20
C LEU A 202 -6.59 -4.36 10.79
N VAL A 203 -6.40 -4.44 12.09
CA VAL A 203 -6.39 -5.70 12.85
C VAL A 203 -7.35 -5.64 14.02
N ARG A 204 -7.77 -6.82 14.45
CA ARG A 204 -8.55 -7.01 15.67
C ARG A 204 -8.14 -8.30 16.35
N ARG A 205 -8.09 -8.29 17.66
CA ARG A 205 -7.86 -9.50 18.45
C ARG A 205 -9.20 -10.15 18.82
N THR A 206 -9.38 -11.42 18.45
CA THR A 206 -10.60 -12.20 18.74
C THR A 206 -10.20 -13.53 19.36
N SER A 207 -10.70 -13.83 20.54
CA SER A 207 -10.38 -15.08 21.26
C SER A 207 -8.87 -15.35 21.40
N GLY A 208 -8.09 -14.28 21.60
CA GLY A 208 -6.63 -14.39 21.76
C GLY A 208 -5.83 -14.38 20.45
N THR A 209 -6.46 -14.50 19.29
CA THR A 209 -5.81 -14.52 17.97
C THR A 209 -5.98 -13.19 17.25
N TRP A 210 -4.92 -12.72 16.60
CA TRP A 210 -4.97 -11.56 15.72
C TRP A 210 -5.54 -11.93 14.35
N LEU A 211 -6.42 -11.08 13.84
CA LEU A 211 -7.01 -11.18 12.51
C LEU A 211 -6.89 -9.85 11.79
N VAL A 212 -6.55 -9.87 10.52
CA VAL A 212 -6.69 -8.70 9.64
C VAL A 212 -8.18 -8.51 9.37
N THR A 213 -8.71 -7.30 9.64
CA THR A 213 -10.12 -6.96 9.40
C THR A 213 -10.31 -6.13 8.14
N ALA A 214 -9.28 -5.41 7.69
CA ALA A 214 -9.24 -4.82 6.36
C ALA A 214 -7.81 -4.52 5.92
N VAL A 215 -7.57 -4.63 4.61
CA VAL A 215 -6.43 -4.03 3.92
C VAL A 215 -6.95 -2.79 3.20
N LEU A 216 -6.31 -1.65 3.46
CA LEU A 216 -6.74 -0.31 3.04
C LEU A 216 -5.79 0.24 1.97
N ASP A 217 -6.25 1.24 1.20
CA ASP A 217 -5.42 2.08 0.33
C ASP A 217 -4.81 1.34 -0.88
N TRP A 218 -5.67 0.85 -1.76
CA TRP A 218 -5.32 0.09 -2.96
C TRP A 218 -4.92 0.97 -4.16
N GLU A 219 -4.60 2.25 -3.93
CA GLU A 219 -4.35 3.23 -5.02
C GLU A 219 -3.13 2.90 -5.90
N PHE A 220 -2.17 2.12 -5.37
CA PHE A 220 -0.96 1.70 -6.09
C PHE A 220 -0.99 0.24 -6.55
N ALA A 221 -2.13 -0.43 -6.42
CA ALA A 221 -2.22 -1.84 -6.77
C ALA A 221 -1.94 -2.11 -8.25
N MET A 222 -1.24 -3.20 -8.49
CA MET A 222 -0.87 -3.65 -9.83
C MET A 222 -0.87 -5.19 -9.92
N SER A 223 -0.71 -5.69 -11.13
CA SER A 223 -0.34 -7.08 -11.38
C SER A 223 1.18 -7.22 -11.43
N GLY A 224 1.77 -8.07 -10.59
CA GLY A 224 3.22 -8.22 -10.49
C GLY A 224 3.65 -9.38 -9.61
N HIS A 225 4.83 -9.28 -9.02
CA HIS A 225 5.38 -10.30 -8.14
C HIS A 225 5.02 -10.02 -6.67
N PRO A 226 4.42 -10.97 -5.91
CA PRO A 226 3.96 -10.74 -4.52
C PRO A 226 5.08 -10.34 -3.54
N LEU A 227 6.34 -10.62 -3.84
CA LEU A 227 7.48 -10.21 -3.02
C LEU A 227 7.68 -8.68 -2.97
N VAL A 228 7.06 -7.90 -3.87
CA VAL A 228 7.01 -6.44 -3.75
C VAL A 228 6.41 -6.04 -2.40
N ASP A 229 5.29 -6.65 -2.01
CA ASP A 229 4.61 -6.34 -0.74
C ASP A 229 5.37 -6.87 0.48
N VAL A 230 6.13 -7.96 0.33
CA VAL A 230 7.06 -8.40 1.37
C VAL A 230 8.15 -7.35 1.59
N GLY A 231 8.72 -6.81 0.52
CA GLY A 231 9.70 -5.71 0.57
C GLY A 231 9.11 -4.45 1.22
N ASN A 232 7.91 -4.06 0.84
CA ASN A 232 7.20 -2.91 1.41
C ASN A 232 7.02 -3.05 2.93
N MET A 233 6.53 -4.18 3.42
CA MET A 233 6.34 -4.43 4.86
C MET A 233 7.68 -4.37 5.62
N ARG A 234 8.73 -4.95 5.06
CA ARG A 234 10.05 -5.08 5.69
C ARG A 234 10.95 -3.85 5.53
N ARG A 235 10.55 -2.86 4.73
CA ARG A 235 11.35 -1.63 4.47
C ARG A 235 11.85 -0.99 5.76
N PHE A 236 10.98 -0.87 6.75
CA PHE A 236 11.28 -0.29 8.06
C PHE A 236 11.25 -1.34 9.18
N ARG A 237 11.69 -2.59 8.91
CA ARG A 237 11.62 -3.69 9.88
C ARG A 237 12.34 -3.41 11.19
N SER A 238 13.36 -2.54 11.18
CA SER A 238 14.07 -2.13 12.39
C SER A 238 13.22 -1.36 13.40
N ASP A 239 12.05 -0.86 12.98
CA ASP A 239 11.15 -0.09 13.83
C ASP A 239 10.12 -0.98 14.53
N TYR A 240 10.11 -2.28 14.21
CA TYR A 240 9.16 -3.26 14.74
C TYR A 240 9.86 -4.28 15.64
N PRO A 241 9.12 -4.92 16.57
CA PRO A 241 9.65 -6.04 17.33
C PRO A 241 10.14 -7.16 16.40
N PRO A 242 11.32 -7.79 16.64
CA PRO A 242 11.82 -8.90 15.79
C PRO A 242 10.81 -10.02 15.59
N ALA A 243 10.05 -10.39 16.62
CA ALA A 243 9.01 -11.42 16.54
C ALA A 243 7.92 -11.10 15.49
N PHE A 244 7.67 -9.81 15.17
CA PHE A 244 6.77 -9.44 14.09
C PHE A 244 7.35 -9.85 12.73
N ASP A 245 8.63 -9.50 12.46
CA ASP A 245 9.29 -9.87 11.19
C ASP A 245 9.38 -11.40 11.06
N GLU A 246 9.69 -12.12 12.13
CA GLU A 246 9.71 -13.59 12.17
C GLU A 246 8.34 -14.18 11.79
N GLY A 247 7.25 -13.71 12.40
CA GLY A 247 5.89 -14.15 12.10
C GLY A 247 5.46 -13.79 10.66
N PHE A 248 5.83 -12.60 10.19
CA PHE A 248 5.49 -12.14 8.84
C PHE A 248 6.26 -12.87 7.74
N THR A 249 7.52 -13.25 7.99
CA THR A 249 8.37 -13.92 6.99
C THR A 249 8.32 -15.45 7.10
N ALA A 250 7.52 -16.00 8.00
CA ALA A 250 7.40 -17.43 8.16
C ALA A 250 7.11 -18.14 6.82
N GLY A 251 7.93 -19.15 6.50
CA GLY A 251 7.85 -19.89 5.24
C GLY A 251 8.49 -19.24 4.02
N LEU A 252 9.18 -18.10 4.19
CA LEU A 252 10.05 -17.53 3.16
C LEU A 252 11.50 -17.93 3.46
N ASP A 253 12.24 -18.30 2.41
CA ASP A 253 13.68 -18.53 2.49
C ASP A 253 14.48 -17.24 2.28
N ASP A 254 15.80 -17.32 2.52
CA ASP A 254 16.70 -16.18 2.38
C ASP A 254 16.74 -15.64 0.95
N ALA A 255 16.54 -16.50 -0.06
CA ALA A 255 16.50 -16.08 -1.46
C ALA A 255 15.26 -15.21 -1.73
N ALA A 256 14.09 -15.64 -1.27
CA ALA A 256 12.86 -14.86 -1.39
C ALA A 256 12.94 -13.53 -0.64
N LEU A 257 13.56 -13.52 0.54
CA LEU A 257 13.76 -12.29 1.30
C LEU A 257 14.71 -11.32 0.58
N ALA A 258 15.79 -11.83 -0.01
CA ALA A 258 16.70 -11.00 -0.80
C ALA A 258 16.04 -10.50 -2.11
N ASP A 259 15.15 -11.27 -2.74
CA ASP A 259 14.36 -10.84 -3.89
C ASP A 259 13.37 -9.74 -3.51
N ALA A 260 12.68 -9.87 -2.38
CA ALA A 260 11.80 -8.84 -1.85
C ALA A 260 12.55 -7.53 -1.59
N GLU A 261 13.76 -7.62 -1.06
CA GLU A 261 14.62 -6.47 -0.83
C GLU A 261 15.12 -5.81 -2.12
N ALA A 262 15.38 -6.60 -3.15
CA ALA A 262 15.74 -6.09 -4.48
C ALA A 262 14.55 -5.37 -5.16
N LEU A 263 13.35 -5.94 -5.08
CA LEU A 263 12.12 -5.31 -5.60
C LEU A 263 11.78 -4.00 -4.87
N ASP A 264 12.09 -3.91 -3.57
CA ASP A 264 11.85 -2.69 -2.79
C ASP A 264 12.74 -1.50 -3.19
N LEU A 265 13.81 -1.72 -3.97
CA LEU A 265 14.65 -0.63 -4.50
C LEU A 265 13.88 0.33 -5.41
N PHE A 266 12.85 -0.14 -6.14
CA PHE A 266 11.96 0.73 -6.91
C PHE A 266 11.26 1.75 -6.00
N ALA A 267 10.65 1.27 -4.93
CA ALA A 267 9.95 2.15 -4.00
C ALA A 267 10.91 3.04 -3.21
N LEU A 268 12.08 2.55 -2.82
CA LEU A 268 13.10 3.36 -2.15
C LEU A 268 13.61 4.49 -3.05
N ALA A 269 13.84 4.23 -4.34
CA ALA A 269 14.27 5.24 -5.30
C ALA A 269 13.19 6.32 -5.48
N ASP A 270 11.92 5.93 -5.65
CA ASP A 270 10.80 6.88 -5.74
C ASP A 270 10.68 7.73 -4.47
N LEU A 271 10.75 7.11 -3.31
CA LEU A 271 10.65 7.79 -2.01
C LEU A 271 11.79 8.79 -1.76
N LEU A 272 12.98 8.60 -2.34
CA LEU A 272 14.07 9.58 -2.30
C LEU A 272 13.76 10.88 -3.06
N THR A 273 12.77 10.88 -3.97
CA THR A 273 12.35 12.09 -4.70
C THR A 273 11.42 12.99 -3.88
N ARG A 274 10.97 12.54 -2.71
CA ARG A 274 10.09 13.34 -1.86
C ARG A 274 10.83 14.52 -1.25
N PRO A 275 10.12 15.62 -0.93
CA PRO A 275 10.73 16.77 -0.26
C PRO A 275 11.42 16.38 1.05
N PRO A 276 12.53 17.05 1.41
CA PRO A 276 13.28 16.74 2.65
C PRO A 276 12.49 16.92 3.95
N ASP A 277 11.45 17.74 3.95
CA ASP A 277 10.53 17.92 5.08
C ASP A 277 9.45 16.83 5.19
N SER A 278 9.44 15.87 4.27
CA SER A 278 8.55 14.71 4.35
C SER A 278 8.90 13.85 5.58
N PRO A 279 7.91 13.41 6.38
CA PRO A 279 8.15 12.61 7.58
C PRO A 279 8.89 11.28 7.33
N LEU A 280 8.90 10.81 6.08
CA LEU A 280 9.55 9.54 5.68
C LEU A 280 10.98 9.74 5.15
N PHE A 281 11.38 10.97 4.79
CA PHE A 281 12.59 11.22 4.03
C PHE A 281 13.86 10.69 4.72
N ASP A 282 14.10 11.08 5.96
CA ASP A 282 15.30 10.64 6.73
C ASP A 282 15.31 9.13 6.97
N ARG A 283 14.13 8.54 7.16
CA ARG A 283 14.00 7.08 7.33
C ARG A 283 14.36 6.34 6.05
N VAL A 284 13.92 6.83 4.90
CA VAL A 284 14.27 6.27 3.58
C VAL A 284 15.78 6.37 3.33
N VAL A 285 16.37 7.53 3.57
CA VAL A 285 17.84 7.74 3.45
C VAL A 285 18.58 6.74 4.33
N THR A 286 18.12 6.54 5.56
CA THR A 286 18.71 5.59 6.51
C THR A 286 18.65 4.15 5.99
N VAL A 287 17.50 3.74 5.42
CA VAL A 287 17.33 2.41 4.83
C VAL A 287 18.25 2.23 3.63
N VAL A 288 18.31 3.20 2.72
CA VAL A 288 19.20 3.14 1.54
C VAL A 288 20.65 3.01 1.98
N ARG A 289 21.12 3.83 2.91
CA ARG A 289 22.50 3.74 3.45
C ARG A 289 22.80 2.40 4.12
N ARG A 290 21.81 1.79 4.80
CA ARG A 290 21.94 0.43 5.34
C ARG A 290 22.15 -0.58 4.21
N ARG A 291 21.32 -0.56 3.16
CA ARG A 291 21.45 -1.44 1.98
C ARG A 291 22.83 -1.36 1.33
N LEU A 292 23.33 -0.13 1.14
CA LEU A 292 24.65 0.09 0.57
C LEU A 292 25.79 -0.46 1.45
N ARG A 293 25.62 -0.54 2.77
CA ARG A 293 26.59 -1.17 3.67
C ARG A 293 26.54 -2.69 3.65
N GLU A 294 25.33 -3.26 3.54
CA GLU A 294 25.12 -4.72 3.52
C GLU A 294 25.66 -5.37 2.24
N THR A 295 25.88 -4.59 1.17
CA THR A 295 26.41 -5.06 -0.13
C THR A 295 27.92 -4.88 -0.28
N ARG A 296 28.62 -4.31 0.66
CA ARG A 296 30.11 -4.16 0.69
C ARG A 296 30.76 -5.36 1.37
#